data_9ffe4c832d71f1d19eaf00ae48852eea
#
_entry.id   9ffe4c832d71f1d19eaf00ae48852eea
#
_cell.length_a   1.000
_cell.length_b   1.000
_cell.length_c   1.000
_cell.angle_alpha   90.00
_cell.angle_beta   90.00
_cell.angle_gamma   90.00
#
_symmetry.space_group_name_H-M   'P 1'
#
loop_
_entity.id
_entity.type
_entity.pdbx_description
1 polymer ?
#
loop_
_entity_poly.entity_id
_entity_poly.type
_entity_poly.pdbx_seq_one_letter_code
_entity_poly.pdbx_strand_id
1 'polypeptide(L)'
;MIVVMLPAYNEVDALPRLIPKLMDVGQALGHELRIVVCDDGSTDGTADVLNQFREIYPLHVITHRYNRGLGESVRDLIEYAVEVTVPGDFVVRMDCDDTHEPQYIPTMIDRARSGYDVVIASRFADGGGQVGVNAYRRFVSRVATQFMRTLFPIDGLNEYTSGFRVYRAEILHRAIATYGNNFVQLKGLGFTCTLEKLVKLNLLGARFSEEPFVLRYDHKMSESKMVTSVTTFGYFTMAVLYHWPWGGWRATSRRRSGSQSSPTDPVV
;
A
#
# COMPACT_ATOMS: atom_id res chain seq x y z
N MET A 1 -5.34 4.98 17.07
CA MET A 1 -6.17 4.02 16.28
C MET A 1 -5.35 3.43 15.15
N ILE A 2 -5.71 2.23 14.69
CA ILE A 2 -5.14 1.59 13.50
C ILE A 2 -6.28 1.31 12.53
N VAL A 3 -6.19 1.82 11.30
CA VAL A 3 -7.15 1.53 10.23
C VAL A 3 -6.52 0.55 9.24
N VAL A 4 -7.12 -0.62 9.04
CA VAL A 4 -6.67 -1.63 8.08
C VAL A 4 -7.52 -1.57 6.83
N MET A 5 -6.90 -1.30 5.70
CA MET A 5 -7.51 -1.16 4.37
C MET A 5 -7.35 -2.45 3.56
N LEU A 6 -8.44 -3.05 3.16
CA LEU A 6 -8.51 -4.32 2.42
C LEU A 6 -9.28 -4.13 1.10
N PRO A 7 -8.63 -4.04 -0.05
CA PRO A 7 -9.33 -4.15 -1.34
C PRO A 7 -9.69 -5.63 -1.58
N ALA A 8 -10.96 -5.91 -1.82
CA ALA A 8 -11.50 -7.26 -2.01
C ALA A 8 -12.21 -7.38 -3.37
N TYR A 9 -11.99 -8.49 -4.05
CA TYR A 9 -12.75 -8.91 -5.21
C TYR A 9 -12.74 -10.43 -5.31
N ASN A 10 -13.89 -11.07 -5.07
CA ASN A 10 -14.03 -12.53 -5.02
C ASN A 10 -13.04 -13.16 -4.02
N GLU A 11 -13.24 -12.88 -2.73
CA GLU A 11 -12.38 -13.34 -1.63
C GLU A 11 -13.22 -14.03 -0.50
N VAL A 12 -14.30 -14.69 -0.89
CA VAL A 12 -15.22 -15.39 0.03
C VAL A 12 -14.51 -16.36 0.95
N ASP A 13 -13.46 -17.05 0.47
CA ASP A 13 -12.72 -18.06 1.23
C ASP A 13 -11.59 -17.46 2.09
N ALA A 14 -11.06 -16.30 1.72
CA ALA A 14 -9.92 -15.69 2.38
C ALA A 14 -10.34 -14.82 3.59
N LEU A 15 -11.40 -14.03 3.44
CA LEU A 15 -11.89 -13.12 4.48
C LEU A 15 -12.17 -13.79 5.83
N PRO A 16 -12.82 -14.99 5.88
CA PRO A 16 -13.09 -15.68 7.16
C PRO A 16 -11.83 -16.05 7.94
N ARG A 17 -10.69 -16.18 7.27
CA ARG A 17 -9.41 -16.47 7.92
C ARG A 17 -8.65 -15.19 8.28
N LEU A 18 -8.71 -14.17 7.42
CA LEU A 18 -7.93 -12.95 7.57
C LEU A 18 -8.49 -12.03 8.66
N ILE A 19 -9.82 -11.80 8.68
CA ILE A 19 -10.43 -10.83 9.59
C ILE A 19 -10.22 -11.20 11.07
N PRO A 20 -10.42 -12.46 11.51
CA PRO A 20 -10.10 -12.85 12.89
C PRO A 20 -8.63 -12.62 13.26
N LYS A 21 -7.68 -12.98 12.38
CA LYS A 21 -6.24 -12.73 12.62
C LYS A 21 -5.92 -11.24 12.82
N LEU A 22 -6.60 -10.35 12.08
CA LEU A 22 -6.45 -8.91 12.25
C LEU A 22 -6.99 -8.43 13.60
N MET A 23 -8.11 -8.97 14.05
CA MET A 23 -8.68 -8.64 15.36
C MET A 23 -7.77 -9.10 16.50
N ASP A 24 -7.17 -10.28 16.39
CA ASP A 24 -6.20 -10.80 17.36
C ASP A 24 -4.97 -9.86 17.47
N VAL A 25 -4.47 -9.37 16.33
CA VAL A 25 -3.36 -8.40 16.30
C VAL A 25 -3.77 -7.08 16.96
N GLY A 26 -4.98 -6.56 16.69
CA GLY A 26 -5.49 -5.35 17.31
C GLY A 26 -5.58 -5.48 18.85
N GLN A 27 -6.08 -6.60 19.32
CA GLN A 27 -6.18 -6.92 20.75
C GLN A 27 -4.78 -7.00 21.39
N ALA A 28 -3.84 -7.70 20.75
CA ALA A 28 -2.47 -7.83 21.25
C ALA A 28 -1.73 -6.49 21.32
N LEU A 29 -2.01 -5.57 20.41
CA LEU A 29 -1.43 -4.22 20.42
C LEU A 29 -2.06 -3.28 21.45
N GLY A 30 -3.22 -3.62 22.01
CA GLY A 30 -3.97 -2.74 22.91
C GLY A 30 -4.45 -1.45 22.23
N HIS A 31 -4.61 -1.47 20.92
CA HIS A 31 -5.07 -0.33 20.13
C HIS A 31 -6.46 -0.60 19.52
N GLU A 32 -7.26 0.46 19.42
CA GLU A 32 -8.47 0.39 18.60
C GLU A 32 -8.05 0.07 17.15
N LEU A 33 -8.51 -1.08 16.65
CA LEU A 33 -8.33 -1.50 15.28
C LEU A 33 -9.65 -1.45 14.55
N ARG A 34 -9.70 -0.71 13.43
CA ARG A 34 -10.86 -0.62 12.55
C ARG A 34 -10.49 -1.19 11.19
N ILE A 35 -11.31 -2.09 10.68
CA ILE A 35 -11.12 -2.68 9.35
C ILE A 35 -12.05 -1.95 8.38
N VAL A 36 -11.52 -1.56 7.22
CA VAL A 36 -12.31 -1.10 6.08
C VAL A 36 -12.03 -2.00 4.88
N VAL A 37 -13.08 -2.58 4.33
CA VAL A 37 -13.03 -3.43 3.14
C VAL A 37 -13.71 -2.70 1.99
N CYS A 38 -13.05 -2.61 0.84
CA CYS A 38 -13.70 -2.21 -0.40
C CYS A 38 -14.02 -3.46 -1.22
N ASP A 39 -15.28 -3.85 -1.26
CA ASP A 39 -15.78 -4.90 -2.12
C ASP A 39 -15.97 -4.35 -3.54
N ASP A 40 -15.08 -4.72 -4.44
CA ASP A 40 -15.01 -4.22 -5.81
C ASP A 40 -15.98 -4.95 -6.76
N GLY A 41 -17.23 -5.10 -6.34
CA GLY A 41 -18.28 -5.74 -7.12
C GLY A 41 -18.11 -7.26 -7.22
N SER A 42 -17.84 -7.94 -6.11
CA SER A 42 -17.70 -9.39 -6.05
C SER A 42 -18.97 -10.13 -6.47
N THR A 43 -18.79 -11.35 -6.98
CA THR A 43 -19.87 -12.22 -7.50
C THR A 43 -19.88 -13.61 -6.87
N ASP A 44 -19.04 -13.88 -5.86
CA ASP A 44 -18.79 -15.19 -5.25
C ASP A 44 -19.36 -15.36 -3.84
N GLY A 45 -20.18 -14.42 -3.34
CA GLY A 45 -20.68 -14.45 -1.96
C GLY A 45 -19.80 -13.67 -0.98
N THR A 46 -18.73 -12.99 -1.42
CA THR A 46 -17.91 -12.09 -0.59
C THR A 46 -18.76 -11.07 0.18
N ALA A 47 -19.76 -10.47 -0.48
CA ALA A 47 -20.65 -9.48 0.13
C ALA A 47 -21.44 -10.06 1.33
N ASP A 48 -21.90 -11.32 1.24
CA ASP A 48 -22.64 -11.97 2.32
C ASP A 48 -21.75 -12.23 3.55
N VAL A 49 -20.51 -12.66 3.32
CA VAL A 49 -19.49 -12.82 4.37
C VAL A 49 -19.20 -11.49 5.06
N LEU A 50 -19.02 -10.42 4.30
CA LEU A 50 -18.77 -9.09 4.84
C LEU A 50 -19.95 -8.55 5.65
N ASN A 51 -21.19 -8.81 5.22
CA ASN A 51 -22.39 -8.44 5.97
C ASN A 51 -22.49 -9.17 7.31
N GLN A 52 -22.15 -10.47 7.36
CA GLN A 52 -22.10 -11.21 8.61
C GLN A 52 -21.02 -10.67 9.56
N PHE A 53 -19.86 -10.33 9.04
CA PHE A 53 -18.76 -9.82 9.87
C PHE A 53 -18.98 -8.41 10.41
N ARG A 54 -19.75 -7.57 9.73
CA ARG A 54 -20.13 -6.24 10.24
C ARG A 54 -20.94 -6.30 11.55
N GLU A 55 -21.64 -7.40 11.79
CA GLU A 55 -22.42 -7.60 13.03
C GLU A 55 -21.52 -8.01 14.22
N ILE A 56 -20.28 -8.47 13.92
CA ILE A 56 -19.39 -9.07 14.94
C ILE A 56 -18.17 -8.17 15.19
N TYR A 57 -17.64 -7.51 14.16
CA TYR A 57 -16.38 -6.81 14.20
C TYR A 57 -16.53 -5.32 13.81
N PRO A 58 -15.61 -4.43 14.25
CA PRO A 58 -15.58 -3.02 13.84
C PRO A 58 -15.16 -2.90 12.36
N LEU A 59 -16.04 -3.35 11.47
CA LEU A 59 -15.84 -3.47 10.04
C LEU A 59 -16.71 -2.45 9.29
N HIS A 60 -16.06 -1.63 8.44
CA HIS A 60 -16.74 -0.78 7.46
C HIS A 60 -16.59 -1.39 6.07
N VAL A 61 -17.68 -1.38 5.28
CA VAL A 61 -17.67 -1.90 3.91
C VAL A 61 -18.04 -0.80 2.92
N ILE A 62 -17.16 -0.57 1.96
CA ILE A 62 -17.40 0.22 0.76
C ILE A 62 -17.75 -0.79 -0.33
N THR A 63 -18.89 -0.62 -1.03
CA THR A 63 -19.34 -1.57 -2.04
C THR A 63 -19.43 -0.89 -3.40
N HIS A 64 -18.71 -1.43 -4.38
CA HIS A 64 -18.87 -1.05 -5.78
C HIS A 64 -19.95 -1.91 -6.44
N ARG A 65 -20.76 -1.28 -7.29
CA ARG A 65 -21.82 -2.00 -8.01
C ARG A 65 -21.27 -3.02 -9.03
N TYR A 66 -20.08 -2.77 -9.55
CA TYR A 66 -19.34 -3.59 -10.51
C TYR A 66 -17.84 -3.41 -10.30
N ASN A 67 -17.04 -4.35 -10.80
CA ASN A 67 -15.59 -4.27 -10.67
C ASN A 67 -15.03 -3.00 -11.35
N ARG A 68 -14.36 -2.17 -10.58
CA ARG A 68 -13.72 -0.91 -11.01
C ARG A 68 -12.19 -1.00 -11.02
N GLY A 69 -11.66 -2.09 -10.47
CA GLY A 69 -10.23 -2.39 -10.39
C GLY A 69 -9.55 -1.87 -9.13
N LEU A 70 -8.38 -2.48 -8.84
CA LEU A 70 -7.62 -2.26 -7.62
C LEU A 70 -7.34 -0.78 -7.33
N GLY A 71 -7.04 0.01 -8.36
CA GLY A 71 -6.71 1.43 -8.18
C GLY A 71 -7.86 2.26 -7.62
N GLU A 72 -9.10 2.01 -8.09
CA GLU A 72 -10.31 2.67 -7.57
C GLU A 72 -10.59 2.23 -6.14
N SER A 73 -10.56 0.92 -5.87
CA SER A 73 -10.76 0.39 -4.52
C SER A 73 -9.76 0.97 -3.52
N VAL A 74 -8.49 1.05 -3.90
CA VAL A 74 -7.44 1.62 -3.04
C VAL A 74 -7.64 3.13 -2.84
N ARG A 75 -8.13 3.87 -3.85
CA ARG A 75 -8.45 5.28 -3.70
C ARG A 75 -9.57 5.49 -2.68
N ASP A 76 -10.68 4.79 -2.84
CA ASP A 76 -11.84 4.93 -1.96
C ASP A 76 -11.49 4.52 -0.51
N LEU A 77 -10.66 3.49 -0.35
CA LEU A 77 -10.12 3.09 0.96
C LEU A 77 -9.24 4.17 1.60
N ILE A 78 -8.39 4.86 0.83
CA ILE A 78 -7.54 5.93 1.34
C ILE A 78 -8.38 7.15 1.71
N GLU A 79 -9.37 7.52 0.90
CA GLU A 79 -10.28 8.63 1.20
C GLU A 79 -11.00 8.38 2.54
N TYR A 80 -11.57 7.18 2.73
CA TYR A 80 -12.17 6.80 4.00
C TYR A 80 -11.17 6.82 5.16
N ALA A 81 -9.96 6.25 4.97
CA ALA A 81 -8.96 6.24 6.03
C ALA A 81 -8.55 7.65 6.46
N VAL A 82 -8.41 8.59 5.51
CA VAL A 82 -8.11 9.99 5.81
C VAL A 82 -9.27 10.68 6.54
N GLU A 83 -10.51 10.34 6.21
CA GLU A 83 -11.69 10.91 6.89
C GLU A 83 -11.77 10.51 8.37
N VAL A 84 -11.41 9.26 8.71
CA VAL A 84 -11.60 8.70 10.07
C VAL A 84 -10.36 8.76 10.95
N THR A 85 -9.17 9.08 10.41
CA THR A 85 -7.91 9.13 11.16
C THR A 85 -7.51 10.55 11.52
N VAL A 86 -6.75 10.66 12.60
CA VAL A 86 -6.12 11.90 13.07
C VAL A 86 -4.60 11.74 13.13
N PRO A 87 -3.83 12.85 13.26
CA PRO A 87 -2.39 12.77 13.49
C PRO A 87 -2.05 11.84 14.69
N GLY A 88 -1.10 10.94 14.49
CA GLY A 88 -0.73 9.91 15.47
C GLY A 88 -1.32 8.54 15.20
N ASP A 89 -2.34 8.45 14.34
CA ASP A 89 -2.91 7.18 13.90
C ASP A 89 -2.07 6.50 12.81
N PHE A 90 -2.33 5.20 12.61
CA PHE A 90 -1.68 4.41 11.57
C PHE A 90 -2.71 3.82 10.59
N VAL A 91 -2.32 3.77 9.33
CA VAL A 91 -3.12 3.16 8.28
C VAL A 91 -2.32 2.01 7.68
N VAL A 92 -2.90 0.82 7.70
CA VAL A 92 -2.31 -0.40 7.16
C VAL A 92 -3.03 -0.77 5.87
N ARG A 93 -2.30 -0.93 4.79
CA ARG A 93 -2.85 -1.51 3.55
C ARG A 93 -2.28 -2.90 3.35
N MET A 94 -3.11 -3.89 3.13
CA MET A 94 -2.69 -5.25 2.79
C MET A 94 -3.65 -5.89 1.80
N ASP A 95 -3.22 -6.97 1.15
CA ASP A 95 -4.09 -7.73 0.26
C ASP A 95 -5.04 -8.62 1.07
N CYS A 96 -6.20 -8.94 0.48
CA CYS A 96 -7.29 -9.66 1.13
C CYS A 96 -7.20 -11.19 0.96
N ASP A 97 -6.20 -11.68 0.22
CA ASP A 97 -6.08 -13.06 -0.25
C ASP A 97 -5.30 -14.01 0.70
N ASP A 98 -5.13 -13.60 1.96
CA ASP A 98 -4.43 -14.32 3.04
C ASP A 98 -2.95 -14.62 2.74
N THR A 99 -2.35 -13.95 1.77
CA THR A 99 -0.90 -14.06 1.48
C THR A 99 -0.03 -13.16 2.34
N HIS A 100 -0.63 -12.12 2.91
CA HIS A 100 -0.02 -11.18 3.84
C HIS A 100 -0.40 -11.56 5.28
N GLU A 101 0.57 -11.93 6.08
CA GLU A 101 0.34 -12.33 7.48
C GLU A 101 0.22 -11.10 8.39
N PRO A 102 -0.90 -10.88 9.12
CA PRO A 102 -1.10 -9.73 10.00
C PRO A 102 -0.08 -9.62 11.14
N GLN A 103 0.59 -10.71 11.51
CA GLN A 103 1.61 -10.75 12.57
C GLN A 103 2.79 -9.77 12.36
N TYR A 104 3.01 -9.26 11.14
CA TYR A 104 4.03 -8.26 10.86
C TYR A 104 3.58 -6.82 11.16
N ILE A 105 2.28 -6.58 11.37
CA ILE A 105 1.75 -5.24 11.64
C ILE A 105 2.40 -4.58 12.86
N PRO A 106 2.58 -5.27 14.01
CA PRO A 106 3.20 -4.66 15.18
C PRO A 106 4.60 -4.11 14.92
N THR A 107 5.48 -4.91 14.33
CA THR A 107 6.86 -4.50 14.04
C THR A 107 6.92 -3.37 13.01
N MET A 108 6.04 -3.39 12.01
CA MET A 108 5.91 -2.30 11.04
C MET A 108 5.44 -0.99 11.70
N ILE A 109 4.50 -1.06 12.64
CA ILE A 109 4.02 0.12 13.39
C ILE A 109 5.15 0.67 14.29
N ASP A 110 5.90 -0.18 14.97
CA ASP A 110 7.03 0.25 15.81
C ASP A 110 8.12 0.95 14.97
N ARG A 111 8.35 0.45 13.76
CA ARG A 111 9.24 1.10 12.80
C ARG A 111 8.67 2.46 12.34
N ALA A 112 7.38 2.57 12.11
CA ALA A 112 6.74 3.85 11.80
C ALA A 112 6.84 4.83 12.99
N ARG A 113 6.69 4.36 14.23
CA ARG A 113 6.89 5.15 15.46
C ARG A 113 8.32 5.66 15.60
N SER A 114 9.31 4.92 15.12
CA SER A 114 10.72 5.36 15.13
C SER A 114 11.03 6.49 14.14
N GLY A 115 9.99 6.98 13.44
CA GLY A 115 10.04 8.22 12.67
C GLY A 115 9.96 8.02 11.15
N TYR A 116 9.57 6.85 10.66
CA TYR A 116 9.30 6.64 9.24
C TYR A 116 7.83 6.90 8.92
N ASP A 117 7.57 7.55 7.78
CA ASP A 117 6.22 7.89 7.36
C ASP A 117 5.53 6.73 6.63
N VAL A 118 6.33 5.89 5.97
CA VAL A 118 5.88 4.72 5.22
C VAL A 118 6.79 3.54 5.51
N VAL A 119 6.23 2.44 5.99
CA VAL A 119 6.95 1.17 6.19
C VAL A 119 6.38 0.12 5.24
N ILE A 120 7.24 -0.55 4.50
CA ILE A 120 6.86 -1.52 3.48
C ILE A 120 7.31 -2.91 3.94
N ALA A 121 6.38 -3.87 3.95
CA ALA A 121 6.72 -5.26 4.13
C ALA A 121 7.50 -5.76 2.91
N SER A 122 8.79 -6.05 3.11
CA SER A 122 9.75 -6.33 2.04
C SER A 122 10.14 -7.79 2.01
N ARG A 123 9.99 -8.41 0.84
CA ARG A 123 10.50 -9.75 0.53
C ARG A 123 12.00 -9.76 0.25
N PHE A 124 12.57 -8.56 0.05
CA PHE A 124 13.97 -8.37 -0.35
C PHE A 124 14.85 -7.83 0.78
N ALA A 125 14.28 -7.44 1.91
CA ALA A 125 15.04 -7.12 3.12
C ALA A 125 15.65 -8.39 3.74
N ASP A 126 16.73 -8.22 4.49
CA ASP A 126 17.39 -9.32 5.18
C ASP A 126 16.41 -10.01 6.16
N GLY A 127 16.21 -11.31 5.99
CA GLY A 127 15.18 -12.08 6.69
C GLY A 127 13.83 -12.16 5.98
N GLY A 128 13.64 -11.42 4.90
CA GLY A 128 12.44 -11.49 4.05
C GLY A 128 12.47 -12.68 3.08
N GLY A 129 11.31 -12.99 2.50
CA GLY A 129 11.23 -14.10 1.55
C GLY A 129 9.86 -14.29 0.91
N GLN A 130 9.72 -15.38 0.18
CA GLN A 130 8.44 -15.75 -0.44
C GLN A 130 8.36 -17.28 -0.59
N VAL A 131 7.24 -17.84 -0.15
CA VAL A 131 6.93 -19.28 -0.23
C VAL A 131 5.82 -19.51 -1.24
N GLY A 132 5.88 -20.61 -2.01
CA GLY A 132 4.87 -20.96 -3.01
C GLY A 132 4.94 -20.18 -4.33
N VAL A 133 5.87 -19.23 -4.48
CA VAL A 133 6.03 -18.46 -5.73
C VAL A 133 6.99 -19.16 -6.67
N ASN A 134 6.57 -19.42 -7.93
CA ASN A 134 7.43 -20.07 -8.91
C ASN A 134 8.64 -19.19 -9.34
N ALA A 135 9.70 -19.83 -9.85
CA ALA A 135 10.96 -19.16 -10.20
C ALA A 135 10.78 -18.05 -11.26
N TYR A 136 9.93 -18.25 -12.25
CA TYR A 136 9.65 -17.26 -13.29
C TYR A 136 9.01 -15.99 -12.72
N ARG A 137 8.00 -16.11 -11.87
CA ARG A 137 7.37 -14.96 -11.19
C ARG A 137 8.36 -14.22 -10.29
N ARG A 138 9.22 -14.97 -9.57
CA ARG A 138 10.30 -14.37 -8.76
C ARG A 138 11.26 -13.54 -9.60
N PHE A 139 11.67 -14.09 -10.74
CA PHE A 139 12.54 -13.38 -11.69
C PHE A 139 11.88 -12.10 -12.23
N VAL A 140 10.66 -12.21 -12.75
CA VAL A 140 9.91 -11.06 -13.28
C VAL A 140 9.73 -9.96 -12.22
N SER A 141 9.38 -10.33 -10.98
CA SER A 141 9.24 -9.39 -9.87
C SER A 141 10.55 -8.67 -9.54
N ARG A 142 11.69 -9.38 -9.57
CA ARG A 142 13.02 -8.77 -9.37
C ARG A 142 13.38 -7.79 -10.48
N VAL A 143 13.15 -8.18 -11.73
CA VAL A 143 13.41 -7.30 -12.89
C VAL A 143 12.54 -6.05 -12.81
N ALA A 144 11.25 -6.19 -12.51
CA ALA A 144 10.34 -5.06 -12.35
C ALA A 144 10.80 -4.12 -11.21
N THR A 145 11.16 -4.68 -10.05
CA THR A 145 11.68 -3.91 -8.93
C THR A 145 12.97 -3.17 -9.30
N GLN A 146 13.92 -3.84 -9.95
CA GLN A 146 15.18 -3.21 -10.37
C GLN A 146 14.95 -2.10 -11.40
N PHE A 147 14.04 -2.31 -12.35
CA PHE A 147 13.66 -1.28 -13.32
C PHE A 147 13.05 -0.06 -12.62
N MET A 148 12.13 -0.27 -11.68
CA MET A 148 11.50 0.82 -10.92
C MET A 148 12.51 1.55 -10.03
N ARG A 149 13.40 0.84 -9.37
CA ARG A 149 14.46 1.42 -8.55
C ARG A 149 15.40 2.32 -9.36
N THR A 150 15.69 1.93 -10.61
CA THR A 150 16.53 2.74 -11.51
C THR A 150 15.82 4.02 -11.97
N LEU A 151 14.51 3.92 -12.26
CA LEU A 151 13.72 5.07 -12.70
C LEU A 151 13.32 6.00 -11.56
N PHE A 152 12.96 5.43 -10.42
CA PHE A 152 12.44 6.15 -9.25
C PHE A 152 13.25 5.78 -8.01
N PRO A 153 14.51 6.19 -7.90
CA PRO A 153 15.32 5.88 -6.72
C PRO A 153 14.70 6.54 -5.48
N ILE A 154 14.36 5.70 -4.50
CA ILE A 154 13.85 6.10 -3.18
C ILE A 154 14.81 5.55 -2.14
N ASP A 155 15.37 6.42 -1.31
CA ASP A 155 16.34 6.03 -0.30
C ASP A 155 15.75 5.04 0.70
N GLY A 156 16.51 3.99 1.01
CA GLY A 156 16.12 2.95 1.95
C GLY A 156 15.07 1.97 1.42
N LEU A 157 14.78 1.95 0.11
CA LEU A 157 13.74 1.12 -0.47
C LEU A 157 14.29 0.13 -1.52
N ASN A 158 14.03 -1.16 -1.30
CA ASN A 158 14.30 -2.24 -2.24
C ASN A 158 13.01 -2.89 -2.77
N GLU A 159 11.90 -2.78 -2.02
CA GLU A 159 10.61 -3.37 -2.38
C GLU A 159 9.64 -2.29 -2.91
N TYR A 160 9.33 -2.35 -4.20
CA TYR A 160 8.43 -1.40 -4.86
C TYR A 160 7.04 -1.96 -5.11
N THR A 161 6.91 -3.28 -5.16
CA THR A 161 5.70 -3.95 -5.65
C THR A 161 4.80 -4.49 -4.55
N SER A 162 5.29 -4.61 -3.32
CA SER A 162 4.49 -5.06 -2.19
C SER A 162 3.36 -4.09 -1.89
N GLY A 163 2.16 -4.64 -1.75
CA GLY A 163 0.99 -3.91 -1.29
C GLY A 163 0.88 -3.81 0.22
N PHE A 164 1.61 -4.61 0.97
CA PHE A 164 1.56 -4.60 2.42
C PHE A 164 2.42 -3.46 2.96
N ARG A 165 1.73 -2.43 3.50
CA ARG A 165 2.36 -1.18 3.92
C ARG A 165 1.67 -0.61 5.14
N VAL A 166 2.46 0.02 5.99
CA VAL A 166 1.98 0.89 7.08
C VAL A 166 2.31 2.33 6.73
N TYR A 167 1.35 3.20 6.92
CA TYR A 167 1.48 4.65 6.74
C TYR A 167 1.17 5.34 8.06
N ARG A 168 1.89 6.39 8.40
CA ARG A 168 1.40 7.36 9.38
C ARG A 168 0.24 8.13 8.76
N ALA A 169 -0.81 8.40 9.52
CA ALA A 169 -1.98 9.10 9.00
C ALA A 169 -1.61 10.47 8.40
N GLU A 170 -0.68 11.18 9.01
CA GLU A 170 -0.25 12.53 8.60
C GLU A 170 0.24 12.58 7.15
N ILE A 171 0.97 11.54 6.69
CA ILE A 171 1.48 11.56 5.32
C ILE A 171 0.36 11.33 4.30
N LEU A 172 -0.66 10.53 4.66
CA LEU A 172 -1.83 10.34 3.80
C LEU A 172 -2.71 11.60 3.76
N HIS A 173 -2.94 12.25 4.90
CA HIS A 173 -3.63 13.55 4.95
C HIS A 173 -2.94 14.59 4.06
N ARG A 174 -1.61 14.71 4.15
CA ARG A 174 -0.82 15.60 3.29
C ARG A 174 -0.91 15.21 1.82
N ALA A 175 -0.93 13.91 1.51
CA ALA A 175 -1.04 13.44 0.14
C ALA A 175 -2.40 13.79 -0.47
N ILE A 176 -3.49 13.56 0.26
CA ILE A 176 -4.84 13.92 -0.21
C ILE A 176 -5.00 15.44 -0.30
N ALA A 177 -4.51 16.20 0.67
CA ALA A 177 -4.54 17.67 0.62
C ALA A 177 -3.77 18.24 -0.59
N THR A 178 -2.66 17.57 -1.00
CA THR A 178 -1.82 18.04 -2.12
C THR A 178 -2.31 17.58 -3.48
N TYR A 179 -2.74 16.33 -3.59
CA TYR A 179 -3.04 15.68 -4.87
C TYR A 179 -4.54 15.46 -5.11
N GLY A 180 -5.37 15.45 -4.05
CA GLY A 180 -6.78 15.11 -4.14
C GLY A 180 -6.98 13.76 -4.87
N ASN A 181 -7.93 13.71 -5.77
CA ASN A 181 -8.23 12.54 -6.61
C ASN A 181 -7.04 12.07 -7.47
N ASN A 182 -6.05 12.95 -7.70
CA ASN A 182 -4.85 12.60 -8.45
C ASN A 182 -3.80 11.86 -7.60
N PHE A 183 -4.04 11.60 -6.31
CA PHE A 183 -3.12 10.78 -5.53
C PHE A 183 -3.02 9.35 -6.09
N VAL A 184 -4.12 8.82 -6.60
CA VAL A 184 -4.17 7.57 -7.39
C VAL A 184 -4.73 7.90 -8.78
N GLN A 185 -3.87 8.37 -9.67
CA GLN A 185 -4.26 8.84 -11.01
C GLN A 185 -4.34 7.70 -12.03
N LEU A 186 -3.37 6.77 -11.98
CA LEU A 186 -3.26 5.63 -12.91
C LEU A 186 -4.05 4.41 -12.43
N LYS A 187 -5.25 4.65 -11.90
CA LYS A 187 -6.10 3.66 -11.23
C LYS A 187 -6.61 2.53 -12.13
N GLY A 188 -6.77 2.78 -13.44
CA GLY A 188 -7.18 1.78 -14.43
C GLY A 188 -6.02 0.90 -14.94
N LEU A 189 -4.78 1.11 -14.48
CA LEU A 189 -3.60 0.40 -14.97
C LEU A 189 -3.09 -0.66 -13.97
N GLY A 190 -3.98 -1.48 -13.46
CA GLY A 190 -3.65 -2.62 -12.61
C GLY A 190 -2.92 -2.21 -11.32
N PHE A 191 -1.79 -2.87 -11.03
CA PHE A 191 -1.00 -2.63 -9.81
C PHE A 191 -0.13 -1.36 -9.86
N THR A 192 -0.19 -0.57 -10.94
CA THR A 192 0.58 0.68 -11.09
C THR A 192 0.28 1.69 -9.98
N CYS A 193 -0.95 1.70 -9.46
CA CYS A 193 -1.34 2.54 -8.32
C CYS A 193 -0.47 2.30 -7.07
N THR A 194 0.10 1.12 -6.92
CA THR A 194 0.98 0.78 -5.79
C THR A 194 2.32 1.52 -5.88
N LEU A 195 2.91 1.60 -7.07
CA LEU A 195 4.13 2.36 -7.34
C LEU A 195 3.86 3.87 -7.36
N GLU A 196 2.78 4.30 -8.00
CA GLU A 196 2.44 5.72 -8.12
C GLU A 196 2.36 6.41 -6.76
N LYS A 197 1.72 5.75 -5.78
CA LYS A 197 1.67 6.26 -4.40
C LYS A 197 3.06 6.42 -3.78
N LEU A 198 3.99 5.47 -3.99
CA LEU A 198 5.36 5.60 -3.48
C LEU A 198 6.05 6.83 -4.06
N VAL A 199 5.95 7.02 -5.37
CA VAL A 199 6.55 8.17 -6.06
C VAL A 199 5.99 9.48 -5.52
N LYS A 200 4.67 9.60 -5.40
CA LYS A 200 4.02 10.82 -4.90
C LYS A 200 4.33 11.09 -3.42
N LEU A 201 4.37 10.06 -2.58
CA LEU A 201 4.76 10.21 -1.18
C LEU A 201 6.24 10.63 -1.06
N ASN A 202 7.13 10.08 -1.89
CA ASN A 202 8.51 10.53 -1.92
C ASN A 202 8.66 11.99 -2.37
N LEU A 203 7.85 12.44 -3.34
CA LEU A 203 7.78 13.85 -3.74
C LEU A 203 7.34 14.78 -2.60
N LEU A 204 6.52 14.29 -1.67
CA LEU A 204 6.14 15.01 -0.46
C LEU A 204 7.20 14.98 0.66
N GLY A 205 8.31 14.25 0.49
CA GLY A 205 9.37 14.12 1.48
C GLY A 205 9.11 13.05 2.54
N ALA A 206 8.26 12.09 2.25
CA ALA A 206 8.06 10.93 3.12
C ALA A 206 9.38 10.19 3.37
N ARG A 207 9.58 9.73 4.61
CA ARG A 207 10.68 8.85 4.99
C ARG A 207 10.21 7.41 4.92
N PHE A 208 10.95 6.60 4.17
CA PHE A 208 10.63 5.19 3.92
C PHE A 208 11.51 4.26 4.73
N SER A 209 10.96 3.12 5.11
CA SER A 209 11.69 1.99 5.66
C SER A 209 11.08 0.68 5.19
N GLU A 210 11.83 -0.40 5.34
CA GLU A 210 11.38 -1.75 5.05
C GLU A 210 11.37 -2.60 6.31
N GLU A 211 10.38 -3.49 6.40
CA GLU A 211 10.30 -4.53 7.40
C GLU A 211 10.35 -5.89 6.69
N PRO A 212 11.27 -6.80 7.05
CA PRO A 212 11.33 -8.11 6.42
C PRO A 212 10.04 -8.90 6.68
N PHE A 213 9.47 -9.49 5.63
CA PHE A 213 8.35 -10.40 5.76
C PHE A 213 8.43 -11.56 4.78
N VAL A 214 7.78 -12.65 5.10
CA VAL A 214 7.66 -13.82 4.22
C VAL A 214 6.28 -13.83 3.59
N LEU A 215 6.24 -13.61 2.26
CA LEU A 215 5.01 -13.70 1.48
C LEU A 215 4.58 -15.17 1.39
N ARG A 216 3.38 -15.49 1.88
CA ARG A 216 2.81 -16.85 1.94
C ARG A 216 1.88 -17.09 0.74
N TYR A 217 2.47 -17.18 -0.46
CA TYR A 217 1.71 -17.44 -1.68
C TYR A 217 1.09 -18.84 -1.71
N ASP A 218 1.59 -19.75 -0.87
CA ASP A 218 1.02 -21.08 -0.61
C ASP A 218 -0.34 -21.04 0.12
N HIS A 219 -0.67 -19.94 0.81
CA HIS A 219 -1.99 -19.73 1.44
C HIS A 219 -3.05 -19.20 0.46
N LYS A 220 -2.62 -18.75 -0.72
CA LYS A 220 -3.53 -18.15 -1.70
C LYS A 220 -4.53 -19.17 -2.24
N MET A 221 -5.82 -18.92 -1.99
CA MET A 221 -6.91 -19.78 -2.47
C MET A 221 -7.51 -19.25 -3.79
N SER A 222 -7.47 -17.94 -4.00
CA SER A 222 -8.01 -17.32 -5.21
C SER A 222 -6.98 -17.25 -6.33
N GLU A 223 -7.44 -17.23 -7.59
CA GLU A 223 -6.56 -16.98 -8.72
C GLU A 223 -5.96 -15.59 -8.72
N SER A 224 -4.78 -15.44 -9.35
CA SER A 224 -4.14 -14.15 -9.48
C SER A 224 -4.94 -13.22 -10.40
N LYS A 225 -5.46 -12.13 -9.87
CA LYS A 225 -6.26 -11.13 -10.60
C LYS A 225 -5.37 -10.10 -11.33
N MET A 226 -4.05 -10.22 -11.22
CA MET A 226 -3.11 -9.32 -11.88
C MET A 226 -3.01 -9.61 -13.38
N VAL A 227 -3.41 -8.64 -14.20
CA VAL A 227 -3.14 -8.64 -15.64
C VAL A 227 -1.76 -8.05 -15.88
N THR A 228 -0.78 -8.91 -16.13
CA THR A 228 0.64 -8.52 -16.24
C THR A 228 0.88 -7.48 -17.35
N SER A 229 0.26 -7.64 -18.51
CA SER A 229 0.39 -6.70 -19.63
C SER A 229 -0.10 -5.30 -19.29
N VAL A 230 -1.24 -5.17 -18.62
CA VAL A 230 -1.80 -3.89 -18.19
C VAL A 230 -0.90 -3.21 -17.15
N THR A 231 -0.41 -3.96 -16.17
CA THR A 231 0.51 -3.45 -15.16
C THR A 231 1.84 -3.02 -15.77
N THR A 232 2.40 -3.81 -16.70
CA THR A 232 3.64 -3.46 -17.40
C THR A 232 3.48 -2.18 -18.22
N PHE A 233 2.37 -2.08 -18.98
CA PHE A 233 2.05 -0.85 -19.70
C PHE A 233 1.92 0.35 -18.77
N GLY A 234 1.29 0.17 -17.60
CA GLY A 234 1.17 1.19 -16.57
C GLY A 234 2.53 1.68 -16.05
N TYR A 235 3.49 0.79 -15.87
CA TYR A 235 4.85 1.14 -15.47
C TYR A 235 5.58 1.98 -16.52
N PHE A 236 5.44 1.66 -17.81
CA PHE A 236 5.97 2.49 -18.89
C PHE A 236 5.27 3.85 -18.96
N THR A 237 3.95 3.87 -18.86
CA THR A 237 3.16 5.12 -18.81
C THR A 237 3.66 6.02 -17.68
N MET A 238 3.87 5.44 -16.50
CA MET A 238 4.38 6.18 -15.35
C MET A 238 5.79 6.69 -15.58
N ALA A 239 6.69 5.90 -16.17
CA ALA A 239 8.04 6.34 -16.54
C ALA A 239 7.99 7.55 -17.47
N VAL A 240 7.14 7.54 -18.48
CA VAL A 240 6.96 8.67 -19.40
C VAL A 240 6.40 9.89 -18.67
N LEU A 241 5.30 9.75 -17.93
CA LEU A 241 4.63 10.88 -17.27
C LEU A 241 5.52 11.59 -16.24
N TYR A 242 6.39 10.86 -15.55
CA TYR A 242 7.20 11.43 -14.48
C TYR A 242 8.62 11.86 -14.92
N HIS A 243 9.06 11.45 -16.12
CA HIS A 243 10.40 11.81 -16.63
C HIS A 243 10.40 12.68 -17.87
N TRP A 244 9.34 12.65 -18.69
CA TRP A 244 9.28 13.29 -20.00
C TRP A 244 8.01 14.14 -20.18
N PRO A 245 8.08 15.25 -20.96
CA PRO A 245 9.25 15.98 -21.45
C PRO A 245 9.74 17.03 -20.46
N TRP A 246 8.96 17.37 -19.43
CA TRP A 246 9.17 18.53 -18.55
C TRP A 246 9.79 18.18 -17.19
N GLY A 247 10.43 17.06 -17.08
CA GLY A 247 11.30 16.72 -15.95
C GLY A 247 10.60 16.34 -14.65
N GLY A 248 9.31 15.93 -14.68
CA GLY A 248 8.48 15.62 -13.55
C GLY A 248 9.21 15.17 -12.27
N TRP A 249 9.59 13.92 -12.16
CA TRP A 249 10.33 13.38 -11.00
C TRP A 249 11.67 14.06 -10.76
N ARG A 250 12.53 14.14 -11.78
CA ARG A 250 13.89 14.71 -11.67
C ARG A 250 13.89 16.19 -11.36
N ALA A 251 12.96 16.96 -11.89
CA ALA A 251 12.84 18.38 -11.59
C ALA A 251 12.47 18.61 -10.12
N THR A 252 11.61 17.76 -9.57
CA THR A 252 11.16 17.86 -8.16
C THR A 252 12.25 17.36 -7.19
N SER A 253 12.99 16.32 -7.54
CA SER A 253 14.11 15.82 -6.72
C SER A 253 15.26 16.83 -6.62
N ARG A 254 15.56 17.56 -7.71
CA ARG A 254 16.57 18.65 -7.71
C ARG A 254 16.17 19.82 -6.83
N ARG A 255 14.89 20.19 -6.75
CA ARG A 255 14.41 21.24 -5.85
C ARG A 255 14.60 20.88 -4.39
N ARG A 256 14.50 19.58 -4.02
CA ARG A 256 14.72 19.11 -2.65
C ARG A 256 16.18 19.14 -2.23
N SER A 257 17.12 18.77 -3.09
CA SER A 257 18.56 18.86 -2.79
C SER A 257 19.04 20.30 -2.61
N GLY A 258 18.35 21.27 -3.24
CA GLY A 258 18.63 22.70 -3.06
C GLY A 258 18.02 23.35 -1.82
N SER A 259 17.01 22.75 -1.20
CA SER A 259 16.32 23.31 -0.03
C SER A 259 16.87 22.81 1.32
N GLN A 260 17.80 21.85 1.30
CA GLN A 260 18.48 21.36 2.52
C GLN A 260 19.77 22.08 2.87
N SER A 261 20.20 23.05 2.05
CA SER A 261 21.33 23.90 2.35
C SER A 261 20.84 25.28 2.79
N SER A 262 20.47 25.44 4.02
CA SER A 262 20.74 26.57 4.93
C SER A 262 19.82 26.54 6.16
N PRO A 263 20.36 26.23 7.32
CA PRO A 263 20.00 26.93 8.54
C PRO A 263 21.29 27.43 9.19
N THR A 264 21.73 28.60 8.86
CA THR A 264 22.60 29.40 9.75
C THR A 264 22.65 30.82 9.23
N ASP A 265 21.87 31.70 9.86
CA ASP A 265 22.40 33.00 10.19
C ASP A 265 21.72 33.47 11.48
N PRO A 266 22.49 33.77 12.56
CA PRO A 266 21.95 34.38 13.76
C PRO A 266 21.75 35.87 13.46
N VAL A 267 20.53 36.32 13.69
CA VAL A 267 20.23 37.76 13.73
C VAL A 267 20.86 38.32 15.00
N VAL A 268 21.77 39.22 14.80
CA VAL A 268 22.28 40.17 15.84
C VAL A 268 21.23 41.23 16.09
#